data_2d4b2f8ae037b5f35c37e23df4a8c892
#
_entry.id   2d4b2f8ae037b5f35c37e23df4a8c892
#
_cell.length_a   1.000
_cell.length_b   1.000
_cell.length_c   1.000
_cell.angle_alpha   90.00
_cell.angle_beta   90.00
_cell.angle_gamma   90.00
#
_symmetry.space_group_name_H-M   'P 1'
#
loop_
_entity.id
_entity.type
_entity.pdbx_description
1 polymer ?
#
loop_
_entity_poly.entity_id
_entity_poly.type
_entity_poly.pdbx_seq_one_letter_code
_entity_poly.pdbx_strand_id
1 'polypeptide(L)'
;EEHYAADGTRTGCTDIAPVLEGVYRGDPCPQLFPQLSAMSLVTRQLFRRRCIEEGRCRFTDHKIAEDALFFVSFYRQHLHCVVGIPDKLYRYKLRTSGSASQSYHPERLADNFYLSDAVEAVARDWGLNDDPACRRAVNHSRVLDLQLGIKNVCLGPLSFRQRTAWLRQALRIPAVRAAVRDMPLQDARSRNDRIKLALLKARLCAEVIALSSWNNR
;
A
#
# COMPACT_ATOMS: atom_id res chain seq x y z
N GLU A 1 15.50 -5.09 4.01
CA GLU A 1 15.54 -3.91 4.89
C GLU A 1 15.62 -4.34 6.34
N GLU A 2 16.50 -3.74 7.12
CA GLU A 2 16.59 -3.94 8.56
C GLU A 2 15.96 -2.78 9.31
N HIS A 3 15.23 -3.09 10.39
CA HIS A 3 14.54 -2.11 11.23
C HIS A 3 15.31 -1.91 12.53
N TYR A 4 15.51 -0.64 12.91
CA TYR A 4 16.22 -0.24 14.11
C TYR A 4 15.36 0.71 14.94
N ALA A 5 15.35 0.53 16.26
CA ALA A 5 14.81 1.51 17.20
C ALA A 5 15.66 2.78 17.23
N ALA A 6 15.16 3.83 17.89
CA ALA A 6 15.86 5.11 18.00
C ALA A 6 17.22 4.99 18.68
N ASP A 7 17.36 4.06 19.63
CA ASP A 7 18.59 3.76 20.36
C ASP A 7 19.60 2.90 19.59
N GLY A 8 19.25 2.49 18.35
CA GLY A 8 20.08 1.64 17.51
C GLY A 8 19.85 0.14 17.68
N THR A 9 18.93 -0.29 18.55
CA THR A 9 18.60 -1.70 18.72
C THR A 9 17.86 -2.22 17.51
N ARG A 10 18.29 -3.37 16.95
CA ARG A 10 17.59 -4.02 15.83
C ARG A 10 16.25 -4.58 16.30
N THR A 11 15.16 -4.13 15.70
CA THR A 11 13.79 -4.52 16.06
C THR A 11 13.17 -5.52 15.11
N GLY A 12 13.75 -5.69 13.93
CA GLY A 12 13.23 -6.62 12.94
C GLY A 12 13.86 -6.47 11.55
N CYS A 13 13.29 -7.17 10.58
CA CYS A 13 13.60 -6.98 9.18
C CYS A 13 12.38 -7.24 8.30
N THR A 14 12.37 -6.63 7.12
CA THR A 14 11.43 -6.96 6.03
C THR A 14 12.24 -7.55 4.88
N ASP A 15 11.96 -8.80 4.54
CA ASP A 15 12.56 -9.48 3.41
C ASP A 15 11.63 -9.40 2.20
N ILE A 16 12.11 -8.75 1.14
CA ILE A 16 11.43 -8.72 -0.16
C ILE A 16 12.17 -9.65 -1.15
N ALA A 17 13.39 -10.03 -0.81
CA ALA A 17 14.27 -10.79 -1.67
C ALA A 17 13.68 -12.09 -2.24
N PRO A 18 12.98 -12.94 -1.47
CA PRO A 18 12.44 -14.19 -2.01
C PRO A 18 11.48 -13.98 -3.18
N VAL A 19 10.91 -12.78 -3.29
CA VAL A 19 9.92 -12.43 -4.32
C VAL A 19 10.55 -11.74 -5.52
N LEU A 20 11.65 -11.01 -5.31
CA LEU A 20 12.25 -10.12 -6.31
C LEU A 20 13.73 -10.41 -6.58
N GLU A 21 14.27 -11.51 -6.04
CA GLU A 21 15.64 -11.91 -6.35
C GLU A 21 15.76 -12.35 -7.81
N GLY A 22 16.75 -11.82 -8.51
CA GLY A 22 17.02 -12.18 -9.90
C GLY A 22 16.82 -11.03 -10.89
N VAL A 23 16.81 -11.36 -12.16
CA VAL A 23 16.68 -10.42 -13.28
C VAL A 23 15.33 -10.64 -13.95
N TYR A 24 14.49 -9.62 -13.91
CA TYR A 24 13.17 -9.60 -14.56
C TYR A 24 13.24 -8.71 -15.80
N ARG A 25 12.80 -9.23 -16.93
CA ARG A 25 12.80 -8.50 -18.21
C ARG A 25 11.46 -8.64 -18.90
N GLY A 26 11.01 -7.60 -19.56
CA GLY A 26 9.80 -7.56 -20.35
C GLY A 26 9.49 -6.14 -20.80
N ASP A 27 8.53 -5.99 -21.71
CA ASP A 27 8.10 -4.68 -22.19
C ASP A 27 6.57 -4.68 -22.37
N PRO A 28 5.82 -4.34 -21.35
CA PRO A 28 6.20 -4.21 -19.93
C PRO A 28 6.64 -5.54 -19.28
N CYS A 29 6.88 -5.53 -17.96
CA CYS A 29 7.23 -6.72 -17.18
C CYS A 29 6.03 -7.16 -16.29
N PRO A 30 4.99 -7.83 -16.86
CA PRO A 30 3.70 -8.07 -16.18
C PRO A 30 3.83 -8.93 -14.92
N GLN A 31 4.81 -9.84 -14.88
CA GLN A 31 5.06 -10.70 -13.72
C GLN A 31 5.40 -9.92 -12.45
N LEU A 32 5.84 -8.67 -12.57
CA LEU A 32 6.11 -7.79 -11.42
C LEU A 32 4.89 -7.01 -10.93
N PHE A 33 3.79 -7.00 -11.70
CA PHE A 33 2.61 -6.24 -11.32
C PHE A 33 2.08 -6.60 -9.92
N PRO A 34 1.94 -7.87 -9.53
CA PRO A 34 1.49 -8.23 -8.19
C PRO A 34 2.44 -7.75 -7.07
N GLN A 35 3.69 -7.44 -7.42
CA GLN A 35 4.72 -7.01 -6.47
C GLN A 35 4.80 -5.48 -6.34
N LEU A 36 4.07 -4.70 -7.13
CA LEU A 36 4.16 -3.23 -7.14
C LEU A 36 3.96 -2.63 -5.75
N SER A 37 3.05 -3.17 -4.94
CA SER A 37 2.83 -2.70 -3.57
C SER A 37 4.03 -2.95 -2.64
N ALA A 38 4.74 -4.08 -2.83
CA ALA A 38 5.96 -4.38 -2.06
C ALA A 38 7.16 -3.53 -2.51
N MET A 39 7.13 -3.07 -3.76
CA MET A 39 8.18 -2.27 -4.37
C MET A 39 8.00 -0.75 -4.15
N SER A 40 6.96 -0.30 -3.44
CA SER A 40 6.53 1.10 -3.36
C SER A 40 7.47 2.05 -2.59
N LEU A 41 8.52 1.56 -1.94
CA LEU A 41 9.46 2.39 -1.21
C LEU A 41 10.67 2.76 -2.07
N VAL A 42 10.76 4.00 -2.49
CA VAL A 42 11.86 4.51 -3.32
C VAL A 42 13.24 4.37 -2.67
N THR A 43 13.31 4.40 -1.34
CA THR A 43 14.55 4.27 -0.57
C THR A 43 15.23 2.90 -0.69
N ARG A 44 14.53 1.89 -1.20
CA ARG A 44 15.07 0.53 -1.43
C ARG A 44 15.50 0.30 -2.87
N GLN A 45 15.56 1.32 -3.70
CA GLN A 45 15.71 1.16 -5.13
C GLN A 45 16.72 2.12 -5.71
N LEU A 46 17.36 1.68 -6.78
CA LEU A 46 18.20 2.49 -7.64
C LEU A 46 17.53 2.63 -9.00
N PHE A 47 17.31 3.87 -9.41
CA PHE A 47 16.68 4.21 -10.67
C PHE A 47 17.73 4.72 -11.66
N ARG A 48 17.61 4.29 -12.91
CA ARG A 48 18.43 4.87 -13.97
C ARG A 48 17.97 6.32 -14.22
N ARG A 49 18.85 7.28 -13.94
CA ARG A 49 18.55 8.72 -14.06
C ARG A 49 17.94 9.08 -15.42
N ARG A 50 18.48 8.54 -16.51
CA ARG A 50 17.97 8.77 -17.86
C ARG A 50 16.47 8.44 -17.97
N CYS A 51 16.00 7.35 -17.41
CA CYS A 51 14.58 6.97 -17.43
C CYS A 51 13.72 7.96 -16.62
N ILE A 52 14.22 8.47 -15.48
CA ILE A 52 13.52 9.52 -14.71
C ILE A 52 13.33 10.79 -15.56
N GLU A 53 14.37 11.22 -16.27
CA GLU A 53 14.33 12.43 -17.07
C GLU A 53 13.47 12.27 -18.32
N GLU A 54 13.64 11.19 -19.06
CA GLU A 54 12.84 10.89 -20.28
C GLU A 54 11.35 10.72 -19.94
N GLY A 55 11.02 10.02 -18.86
CA GLY A 55 9.65 9.82 -18.39
C GLY A 55 9.07 11.03 -17.64
N ARG A 56 9.87 12.08 -17.42
CA ARG A 56 9.48 13.25 -16.61
C ARG A 56 8.88 12.87 -15.26
N CYS A 57 9.37 11.76 -14.69
CA CYS A 57 8.89 11.28 -13.40
C CYS A 57 9.29 12.26 -12.29
N ARG A 58 8.32 12.75 -11.55
CA ARG A 58 8.54 13.70 -10.44
C ARG A 58 7.67 13.30 -9.26
N PHE A 59 8.11 13.67 -8.07
CA PHE A 59 7.27 13.56 -6.88
C PHE A 59 6.05 14.48 -7.02
N THR A 60 4.94 14.03 -6.49
CA THR A 60 3.69 14.79 -6.46
C THR A 60 3.58 15.59 -5.16
N ASP A 61 2.63 16.55 -5.10
CA ASP A 61 2.37 17.36 -3.91
C ASP A 61 1.55 16.61 -2.84
N HIS A 62 1.27 15.31 -3.04
CA HIS A 62 0.61 14.47 -2.04
C HIS A 62 1.48 14.35 -0.79
N LYS A 63 0.87 14.53 0.38
CA LYS A 63 1.56 14.43 1.66
C LYS A 63 1.80 13.00 2.11
N ILE A 64 1.05 12.07 1.55
CA ILE A 64 1.08 10.63 1.85
C ILE A 64 1.17 9.89 0.53
N ALA A 65 1.97 8.82 0.50
CA ALA A 65 2.19 7.95 -0.65
C ALA A 65 2.87 8.63 -1.87
N GLU A 66 3.52 9.78 -1.68
CA GLU A 66 4.25 10.51 -2.73
C GLU A 66 5.39 9.66 -3.35
N ASP A 67 6.04 8.85 -2.52
CA ASP A 67 7.08 7.91 -2.93
C ASP A 67 6.49 6.76 -3.76
N ALA A 68 5.37 6.20 -3.32
CA ALA A 68 4.68 5.15 -4.05
C ALA A 68 4.11 5.65 -5.39
N LEU A 69 3.60 6.89 -5.44
CA LEU A 69 3.12 7.51 -6.67
C LEU A 69 4.25 7.77 -7.66
N PHE A 70 5.39 8.28 -7.19
CA PHE A 70 6.60 8.42 -8.02
C PHE A 70 6.98 7.07 -8.64
N PHE A 71 7.00 6.02 -7.82
CA PHE A 71 7.33 4.67 -8.21
C PHE A 71 6.36 4.11 -9.26
N VAL A 72 5.04 4.24 -9.04
CA VAL A 72 4.01 3.79 -10.00
C VAL A 72 4.14 4.55 -11.32
N SER A 73 4.38 5.86 -11.28
CA SER A 73 4.62 6.68 -12.47
C SER A 73 5.85 6.21 -13.25
N PHE A 74 6.94 5.90 -12.55
CA PHE A 74 8.16 5.38 -13.17
C PHE A 74 7.92 4.01 -13.81
N TYR A 75 7.30 3.08 -13.08
CA TYR A 75 7.05 1.73 -13.60
C TYR A 75 6.09 1.68 -14.77
N ARG A 76 5.08 2.52 -14.76
CA ARG A 76 4.13 2.62 -15.88
C ARG A 76 4.83 2.82 -17.22
N GLN A 77 5.96 3.53 -17.22
CA GLN A 77 6.67 3.93 -18.43
C GLN A 77 7.96 3.15 -18.69
N HIS A 78 8.63 2.66 -17.65
CA HIS A 78 10.03 2.21 -17.75
C HIS A 78 10.29 0.85 -17.11
N LEU A 79 9.26 0.05 -16.81
CA LEU A 79 9.46 -1.28 -16.25
C LEU A 79 9.83 -2.31 -17.31
N HIS A 80 10.99 -2.15 -17.91
CA HIS A 80 11.54 -3.08 -18.89
C HIS A 80 12.55 -4.06 -18.30
N CYS A 81 13.21 -3.66 -17.21
CA CYS A 81 14.18 -4.50 -16.52
C CYS A 81 14.29 -4.12 -15.05
N VAL A 82 14.13 -5.08 -14.18
CA VAL A 82 14.37 -4.97 -12.74
C VAL A 82 15.37 -6.02 -12.32
N VAL A 83 16.32 -5.62 -11.49
CA VAL A 83 17.27 -6.54 -10.85
C VAL A 83 17.01 -6.50 -9.34
N GLY A 84 16.57 -7.62 -8.79
CA GLY A 84 16.43 -7.83 -7.36
C GLY A 84 17.70 -8.42 -6.78
N ILE A 85 18.22 -7.82 -5.72
CA ILE A 85 19.41 -8.33 -4.99
C ILE A 85 18.98 -8.74 -3.57
N PRO A 86 19.52 -9.85 -3.02
CA PRO A 86 19.13 -10.37 -1.71
C PRO A 86 19.72 -9.55 -0.55
N ASP A 87 20.71 -8.72 -0.82
CA ASP A 87 21.42 -7.98 0.22
C ASP A 87 20.54 -6.94 0.91
N LYS A 88 20.64 -6.85 2.24
CA LYS A 88 19.91 -5.90 3.07
C LYS A 88 20.67 -4.58 3.18
N LEU A 89 20.66 -3.79 2.13
CA LEU A 89 21.46 -2.56 2.02
C LEU A 89 20.80 -1.34 2.68
N TYR A 90 19.53 -1.42 3.08
CA TYR A 90 18.82 -0.29 3.66
C TYR A 90 18.48 -0.52 5.14
N ARG A 91 18.85 0.43 5.99
CA ARG A 91 18.56 0.46 7.43
C ARG A 91 17.44 1.45 7.70
N TYR A 92 16.27 0.96 8.08
CA TYR A 92 15.14 1.79 8.44
C TYR A 92 15.14 2.10 9.93
N LYS A 93 15.38 3.36 10.29
CA LYS A 93 15.35 3.81 11.69
C LYS A 93 13.93 4.21 12.07
N LEU A 94 13.34 3.46 13.01
CA LEU A 94 12.04 3.79 13.57
C LEU A 94 12.18 5.02 14.48
N ARG A 95 11.41 6.07 14.18
CA ARG A 95 11.31 7.25 15.05
C ARG A 95 10.23 7.02 16.09
N THR A 96 10.48 7.41 17.34
CA THR A 96 9.52 7.31 18.45
C THR A 96 8.42 8.36 18.37
N SER A 97 8.66 9.47 17.67
CA SER A 97 7.69 10.56 17.47
C SER A 97 7.90 11.26 16.14
N GLY A 98 6.86 11.95 15.66
CA GLY A 98 6.94 12.82 14.48
C GLY A 98 6.97 12.09 13.14
N SER A 99 6.65 10.78 13.09
CA SER A 99 6.50 10.05 11.82
C SER A 99 5.14 10.37 11.19
N ALA A 100 5.14 10.78 9.92
CA ALA A 100 3.91 11.03 9.16
C ALA A 100 2.98 9.80 9.12
N SER A 101 3.55 8.59 9.12
CA SER A 101 2.77 7.35 9.12
C SER A 101 2.03 7.08 10.44
N GLN A 102 2.42 7.73 11.54
CA GLN A 102 1.85 7.57 12.88
C GLN A 102 0.97 8.75 13.29
N SER A 103 0.87 9.78 12.46
CA SER A 103 0.05 10.96 12.72
C SER A 103 -1.30 10.84 12.00
N TYR A 104 -2.31 11.51 12.56
CA TYR A 104 -3.61 11.64 11.90
C TYR A 104 -3.52 12.63 10.73
N HIS A 105 -3.99 12.20 9.56
CA HIS A 105 -4.09 13.03 8.37
C HIS A 105 -5.50 12.91 7.79
N PRO A 106 -6.28 14.00 7.75
CA PRO A 106 -7.68 13.96 7.28
C PRO A 106 -7.82 13.41 5.85
N GLU A 107 -6.85 13.75 4.99
CA GLU A 107 -6.88 13.43 3.55
C GLU A 107 -6.31 12.06 3.21
N ARG A 108 -5.75 11.34 4.20
CA ARG A 108 -5.01 10.08 3.98
C ARG A 108 -5.76 9.05 3.13
N LEU A 109 -7.07 8.94 3.30
CA LEU A 109 -7.86 7.98 2.52
C LEU A 109 -7.90 8.35 1.05
N ALA A 110 -8.08 9.64 0.75
CA ALA A 110 -8.10 10.14 -0.63
C ALA A 110 -6.74 9.93 -1.30
N ASP A 111 -5.64 10.26 -0.61
CA ASP A 111 -4.28 10.06 -1.12
C ASP A 111 -3.98 8.58 -1.41
N ASN A 112 -4.36 7.68 -0.48
CA ASN A 112 -4.17 6.25 -0.67
C ASN A 112 -5.02 5.71 -1.83
N PHE A 113 -6.27 6.14 -1.98
CA PHE A 113 -7.11 5.70 -3.10
C PHE A 113 -6.61 6.24 -4.43
N TYR A 114 -6.03 7.43 -4.45
CA TYR A 114 -5.35 7.94 -5.64
C TYR A 114 -4.21 7.00 -6.07
N LEU A 115 -3.45 6.48 -5.11
CA LEU A 115 -2.42 5.46 -5.39
C LEU A 115 -3.02 4.17 -5.95
N SER A 116 -4.08 3.64 -5.35
CA SER A 116 -4.75 2.42 -5.84
C SER A 116 -5.32 2.60 -7.25
N ASP A 117 -5.84 3.78 -7.57
CA ASP A 117 -6.34 4.10 -8.90
C ASP A 117 -5.18 4.22 -9.91
N ALA A 118 -4.03 4.77 -9.49
CA ALA A 118 -2.82 4.81 -10.31
C ALA A 118 -2.29 3.40 -10.61
N VAL A 119 -2.29 2.49 -9.63
CA VAL A 119 -1.92 1.08 -9.81
C VAL A 119 -2.88 0.37 -10.78
N GLU A 120 -4.19 0.60 -10.66
CA GLU A 120 -5.18 0.05 -11.60
C GLU A 120 -4.98 0.60 -13.02
N ALA A 121 -4.60 1.88 -13.14
CA ALA A 121 -4.28 2.48 -14.44
C ALA A 121 -3.08 1.78 -15.11
N VAL A 122 -2.06 1.38 -14.34
CA VAL A 122 -0.95 0.56 -14.86
C VAL A 122 -1.46 -0.78 -15.41
N ALA A 123 -2.33 -1.47 -14.66
CA ALA A 123 -2.93 -2.72 -15.14
C ALA A 123 -3.66 -2.53 -16.47
N ARG A 124 -4.39 -1.44 -16.60
CA ARG A 124 -5.12 -1.09 -17.84
C ARG A 124 -4.18 -0.84 -19.00
N ASP A 125 -3.16 -0.03 -18.79
CA ASP A 125 -2.20 0.34 -19.84
C ASP A 125 -1.37 -0.87 -20.32
N TRP A 126 -1.17 -1.83 -19.44
CA TRP A 126 -0.47 -3.08 -19.76
C TRP A 126 -1.38 -4.19 -20.28
N GLY A 127 -2.69 -3.93 -20.44
CA GLY A 127 -3.65 -4.92 -20.91
C GLY A 127 -3.92 -6.05 -19.92
N LEU A 128 -3.71 -5.82 -18.61
CA LEU A 128 -3.79 -6.83 -17.55
C LEU A 128 -5.11 -6.78 -16.77
N ASN A 129 -6.11 -6.03 -17.23
CA ASN A 129 -7.38 -5.88 -16.51
C ASN A 129 -8.10 -7.21 -16.26
N ASP A 130 -7.97 -8.16 -17.19
CA ASP A 130 -8.62 -9.46 -17.11
C ASP A 130 -7.75 -10.52 -16.45
N ASP A 131 -6.50 -10.20 -16.16
CA ASP A 131 -5.62 -11.12 -15.44
C ASP A 131 -6.06 -11.26 -13.96
N PRO A 132 -6.36 -12.50 -13.49
CA PRO A 132 -6.85 -12.72 -12.14
C PRO A 132 -5.85 -12.33 -11.05
N ALA A 133 -4.54 -12.47 -11.29
CA ALA A 133 -3.50 -12.12 -10.32
C ALA A 133 -3.39 -10.59 -10.20
N CYS A 134 -3.47 -9.88 -11.33
CA CYS A 134 -3.47 -8.42 -11.34
C CYS A 134 -4.70 -7.84 -10.66
N ARG A 135 -5.91 -8.36 -10.94
CA ARG A 135 -7.14 -7.97 -10.22
C ARG A 135 -7.04 -8.22 -8.73
N ARG A 136 -6.50 -9.37 -8.33
CA ARG A 136 -6.26 -9.69 -6.92
C ARG A 136 -5.31 -8.69 -6.28
N ALA A 137 -4.22 -8.30 -6.96
CA ALA A 137 -3.27 -7.31 -6.47
C ALA A 137 -3.92 -5.92 -6.28
N VAL A 138 -4.72 -5.46 -7.24
CA VAL A 138 -5.47 -4.19 -7.14
C VAL A 138 -6.46 -4.22 -5.98
N ASN A 139 -7.24 -5.29 -5.84
CA ASN A 139 -8.19 -5.44 -4.74
C ASN A 139 -7.47 -5.46 -3.37
N HIS A 140 -6.34 -6.16 -3.30
CA HIS A 140 -5.50 -6.20 -2.10
C HIS A 140 -5.00 -4.81 -1.72
N SER A 141 -4.49 -4.03 -2.69
CA SER A 141 -4.06 -2.65 -2.48
C SER A 141 -5.19 -1.80 -1.91
N ARG A 142 -6.39 -1.83 -2.51
CA ARG A 142 -7.55 -1.06 -2.05
C ARG A 142 -8.02 -1.45 -0.65
N VAL A 143 -8.02 -2.74 -0.32
CA VAL A 143 -8.37 -3.18 1.04
C VAL A 143 -7.33 -2.73 2.05
N LEU A 144 -6.03 -2.77 1.67
CA LEU A 144 -4.95 -2.24 2.51
C LEU A 144 -5.11 -0.74 2.75
N ASP A 145 -5.41 0.04 1.71
CA ASP A 145 -5.64 1.48 1.82
C ASP A 145 -6.83 1.80 2.74
N LEU A 146 -7.91 1.02 2.64
CA LEU A 146 -9.04 1.14 3.56
C LEU A 146 -8.61 0.83 5.01
N GLN A 147 -7.81 -0.21 5.23
CA GLN A 147 -7.31 -0.56 6.57
C GLN A 147 -6.39 0.53 7.13
N LEU A 148 -5.52 1.12 6.31
CA LEU A 148 -4.70 2.28 6.69
C LEU A 148 -5.56 3.50 7.01
N GLY A 149 -6.62 3.73 6.25
CA GLY A 149 -7.61 4.77 6.53
C GLY A 149 -8.34 4.53 7.86
N ILE A 150 -8.77 3.30 8.16
CA ILE A 150 -9.37 2.92 9.44
C ILE A 150 -8.40 3.18 10.60
N LYS A 151 -7.14 2.77 10.46
CA LYS A 151 -6.11 3.06 11.46
C LYS A 151 -5.97 4.57 11.68
N ASN A 152 -5.89 5.32 10.59
CA ASN A 152 -5.75 6.78 10.63
C ASN A 152 -6.91 7.49 11.36
N VAL A 153 -8.16 7.15 11.06
CA VAL A 153 -9.30 7.76 11.75
C VAL A 153 -9.39 7.36 13.23
N CYS A 154 -8.84 6.18 13.59
CA CYS A 154 -8.73 5.75 14.99
C CYS A 154 -7.66 6.53 15.75
N LEU A 155 -6.63 7.05 15.08
CA LEU A 155 -5.62 7.93 15.68
C LEU A 155 -6.10 9.39 15.82
N GLY A 156 -7.12 9.78 15.04
CA GLY A 156 -7.62 11.15 14.99
C GLY A 156 -8.54 11.52 16.14
N PRO A 157 -8.83 12.82 16.29
CA PRO A 157 -9.71 13.36 17.33
C PRO A 157 -11.21 13.16 17.02
N LEU A 158 -11.56 12.02 16.40
CA LEU A 158 -12.91 11.69 15.99
C LEU A 158 -13.61 10.84 17.06
N SER A 159 -14.90 11.15 17.32
CA SER A 159 -15.74 10.29 18.16
C SER A 159 -15.99 8.93 17.49
N PHE A 160 -16.36 7.93 18.27
CA PHE A 160 -16.70 6.59 17.76
C PHE A 160 -17.79 6.64 16.68
N ARG A 161 -18.81 7.48 16.87
CA ARG A 161 -19.88 7.68 15.89
C ARG A 161 -19.37 8.26 14.57
N GLN A 162 -18.47 9.25 14.63
CA GLN A 162 -17.87 9.87 13.45
C GLN A 162 -16.97 8.85 12.69
N ARG A 163 -16.13 8.08 13.40
CA ARG A 163 -15.31 7.02 12.81
C ARG A 163 -16.17 5.98 12.09
N THR A 164 -17.27 5.55 12.72
CA THR A 164 -18.20 4.59 12.11
C THR A 164 -18.91 5.16 10.89
N ALA A 165 -19.31 6.41 10.93
CA ALA A 165 -19.94 7.11 9.79
C ALA A 165 -18.95 7.23 8.62
N TRP A 166 -17.71 7.59 8.90
CA TRP A 166 -16.63 7.66 7.92
C TRP A 166 -16.44 6.30 7.22
N LEU A 167 -16.36 5.20 7.97
CA LEU A 167 -16.19 3.86 7.39
C LEU A 167 -17.39 3.45 6.52
N ARG A 168 -18.61 3.76 6.95
CA ARG A 168 -19.81 3.54 6.12
C ARG A 168 -19.76 4.32 4.81
N GLN A 169 -19.25 5.55 4.84
CA GLN A 169 -19.07 6.36 3.63
C GLN A 169 -17.99 5.78 2.72
N ALA A 170 -16.84 5.37 3.26
CA ALA A 170 -15.78 4.72 2.49
C ALA A 170 -16.29 3.46 1.77
N LEU A 171 -17.12 2.64 2.42
CA LEU A 171 -17.72 1.45 1.82
C LEU A 171 -18.84 1.73 0.78
N ARG A 172 -19.24 2.98 0.61
CA ARG A 172 -20.13 3.38 -0.51
C ARG A 172 -19.38 3.61 -1.81
N ILE A 173 -18.07 3.82 -1.76
CA ILE A 173 -17.23 3.94 -2.95
C ILE A 173 -17.27 2.60 -3.70
N PRO A 174 -17.71 2.57 -4.97
CA PRO A 174 -17.95 1.30 -5.69
C PRO A 174 -16.71 0.40 -5.77
N ALA A 175 -15.55 0.99 -6.06
CA ALA A 175 -14.28 0.27 -6.18
C ALA A 175 -13.85 -0.36 -4.84
N VAL A 176 -14.01 0.36 -3.72
CA VAL A 176 -13.71 -0.15 -2.37
C VAL A 176 -14.64 -1.29 -1.99
N ARG A 177 -15.93 -1.10 -2.26
CA ARG A 177 -16.95 -2.12 -1.99
C ARG A 177 -16.69 -3.41 -2.78
N ALA A 178 -16.32 -3.27 -4.06
CA ALA A 178 -15.96 -4.40 -4.91
C ALA A 178 -14.71 -5.10 -4.36
N ALA A 179 -13.65 -4.37 -4.04
CA ALA A 179 -12.42 -4.93 -3.50
C ALA A 179 -12.65 -5.69 -2.19
N VAL A 180 -13.44 -5.13 -1.26
CA VAL A 180 -13.79 -5.81 0.01
C VAL A 180 -14.60 -7.08 -0.26
N ARG A 181 -15.56 -7.05 -1.19
CA ARG A 181 -16.37 -8.23 -1.55
C ARG A 181 -15.49 -9.33 -2.15
N ASP A 182 -14.62 -8.97 -3.08
CA ASP A 182 -13.92 -9.92 -3.96
C ASP A 182 -12.60 -10.44 -3.35
N MET A 183 -12.00 -9.74 -2.37
CA MET A 183 -10.79 -10.19 -1.72
C MET A 183 -11.05 -11.44 -0.86
N PRO A 184 -10.38 -12.58 -1.11
CA PRO A 184 -10.50 -13.77 -0.27
C PRO A 184 -9.98 -13.53 1.15
N LEU A 185 -10.61 -14.15 2.16
CA LEU A 185 -10.18 -14.00 3.56
C LEU A 185 -8.77 -14.52 3.81
N GLN A 186 -8.35 -15.53 3.08
CA GLN A 186 -7.00 -16.11 3.17
C GLN A 186 -5.90 -15.17 2.69
N ASP A 187 -6.23 -14.20 1.85
CA ASP A 187 -5.27 -13.22 1.32
C ASP A 187 -4.98 -12.09 2.34
N ALA A 188 -5.68 -12.07 3.48
CA ALA A 188 -5.41 -11.12 4.55
C ALA A 188 -4.07 -11.42 5.24
N ARG A 189 -3.26 -10.38 5.48
CA ARG A 189 -1.87 -10.46 5.98
C ARG A 189 -1.75 -11.10 7.37
N SER A 190 -2.74 -10.90 8.22
CA SER A 190 -2.75 -11.37 9.60
C SER A 190 -4.11 -11.92 10.00
N ARG A 191 -4.16 -12.64 11.14
CA ARG A 191 -5.43 -13.08 11.75
C ARG A 191 -6.37 -11.90 12.05
N ASN A 192 -5.82 -10.81 12.57
CA ASN A 192 -6.60 -9.60 12.86
C ASN A 192 -7.16 -8.96 11.58
N ASP A 193 -6.38 -8.90 10.50
CA ASP A 193 -6.84 -8.36 9.23
C ASP A 193 -7.91 -9.25 8.60
N ARG A 194 -7.82 -10.57 8.79
CA ARG A 194 -8.85 -11.53 8.38
C ARG A 194 -10.17 -11.29 9.09
N ILE A 195 -10.14 -11.08 10.42
CA ILE A 195 -11.32 -10.75 11.21
C ILE A 195 -11.92 -9.42 10.73
N LYS A 196 -11.10 -8.38 10.58
CA LYS A 196 -11.56 -7.08 10.07
C LYS A 196 -12.18 -7.21 8.68
N LEU A 197 -11.56 -7.97 7.77
CA LEU A 197 -12.10 -8.18 6.43
C LEU A 197 -13.45 -8.92 6.47
N ALA A 198 -13.61 -9.92 7.34
CA ALA A 198 -14.89 -10.63 7.52
C ALA A 198 -15.99 -9.67 8.03
N LEU A 199 -15.66 -8.83 9.02
CA LEU A 199 -16.58 -7.80 9.53
C LEU A 199 -16.93 -6.73 8.46
N LEU A 200 -15.96 -6.33 7.64
CA LEU A 200 -16.19 -5.41 6.51
C LEU A 200 -17.13 -6.01 5.47
N LYS A 201 -16.95 -7.29 5.13
CA LYS A 201 -17.86 -8.03 4.23
C LYS A 201 -19.28 -8.11 4.77
N ALA A 202 -19.43 -8.31 6.09
CA ALA A 202 -20.70 -8.30 6.79
C ALA A 202 -21.26 -6.89 7.05
N ARG A 203 -20.52 -5.82 6.66
CA ARG A 203 -20.86 -4.40 6.90
C ARG A 203 -21.00 -4.01 8.37
N LEU A 204 -20.35 -4.73 9.27
CA LEU A 204 -20.32 -4.48 10.70
C LEU A 204 -19.28 -3.40 11.04
N CYS A 205 -19.58 -2.16 10.63
CA CYS A 205 -18.62 -1.04 10.70
C CYS A 205 -18.29 -0.63 12.15
N ALA A 206 -19.22 -0.74 13.07
CA ALA A 206 -19.00 -0.38 14.48
C ALA A 206 -17.99 -1.36 15.11
N GLU A 207 -18.12 -2.64 14.83
CA GLU A 207 -17.26 -3.71 15.32
C GLU A 207 -15.83 -3.58 14.76
N VAL A 208 -15.71 -3.22 13.47
CA VAL A 208 -14.40 -2.93 12.86
C VAL A 208 -13.70 -1.77 13.56
N ILE A 209 -14.43 -0.68 13.84
CA ILE A 209 -13.89 0.50 14.52
C ILE A 209 -13.53 0.16 15.97
N ALA A 210 -14.37 -0.60 16.69
CA ALA A 210 -14.10 -1.03 18.06
C ALA A 210 -12.81 -1.86 18.12
N LEU A 211 -12.67 -2.89 17.27
CA LEU A 211 -11.50 -3.73 17.18
C LEU A 211 -10.23 -2.93 16.83
N SER A 212 -10.35 -1.99 15.90
CA SER A 212 -9.21 -1.17 15.47
C SER A 212 -8.78 -0.16 16.53
N SER A 213 -9.72 0.38 17.29
CA SER A 213 -9.42 1.31 18.40
C SER A 213 -8.78 0.60 19.61
N TRP A 214 -9.11 -0.68 19.83
CA TRP A 214 -8.48 -1.51 20.87
C TRP A 214 -7.01 -1.79 20.57
N ASN A 215 -6.69 -2.13 19.33
CA ASN A 215 -5.32 -2.47 18.90
C ASN A 215 -4.38 -1.26 18.82
N ASN A 216 -4.87 -0.04 18.97
CA ASN A 216 -4.08 1.20 18.93
C ASN A 216 -3.84 1.79 20.34
N ARG A 217 -4.24 1.08 21.40
CA ARG A 217 -3.90 1.42 22.79
C ARG A 217 -2.66 0.66 23.25
#